data_51ceb444390b7c32252a7d92fb0905c4
#
_entry.id   51ceb444390b7c32252a7d92fb0905c4
#
_cell.length_a   1.000
_cell.length_b   1.000
_cell.length_c   1.000
_cell.angle_alpha   90.00
_cell.angle_beta   90.00
_cell.angle_gamma   90.00
#
_symmetry.space_group_name_H-M   'P 1'
#
loop_
_entity.id
_entity.type
_entity.pdbx_description
1 polymer ?
#
loop_
_entity_poly.entity_id
_entity_poly.type
_entity_poly.pdbx_seq_one_letter_code
_entity_poly.pdbx_strand_id
1 'polypeptide(L)'
;AELFDAHRKQIDGILITLPNFGDERAISDALRMANLNVPVLVHAFPDDPDKMGPEERRDSFCGKISVCNNLRQYGIRFSLTQKHTLAPSSPEFRQELQSFAAVCRVVRGLRGARIGALGARPAKFNTMRYNEKLLERHGISVEPLDLSEVFGQAERLSDAEPAVQAKLAELKAYVPA
;
A
#
# COMPACT_ATOMS: atom_id res chain seq x y z
N ALA A 1 17.00 -9.27 11.07
CA ALA A 1 16.10 -8.74 12.10
C ALA A 1 16.53 -7.33 12.52
N GLU A 2 17.73 -7.14 13.02
CA GLU A 2 18.24 -5.85 13.56
C GLU A 2 18.05 -4.66 12.60
N LEU A 3 18.40 -4.82 11.32
CA LEU A 3 18.21 -3.77 10.32
C LEU A 3 16.73 -3.38 10.17
N PHE A 4 15.83 -4.35 10.12
CA PHE A 4 14.39 -4.10 10.03
C PHE A 4 13.87 -3.41 11.30
N ASP A 5 14.38 -3.80 12.46
CA ASP A 5 13.97 -3.19 13.73
C ASP A 5 14.44 -1.74 13.84
N ALA A 6 15.69 -1.45 13.44
CA ALA A 6 16.26 -0.11 13.43
C ALA A 6 15.49 0.86 12.51
N HIS A 7 14.94 0.37 11.40
CA HIS A 7 14.26 1.18 10.38
C HIS A 7 12.75 0.93 10.27
N ARG A 8 12.15 0.22 11.21
CA ARG A 8 10.74 -0.21 11.20
C ARG A 8 9.74 0.88 10.77
N LYS A 9 9.92 2.11 11.26
CA LYS A 9 9.04 3.25 10.97
C LYS A 9 9.25 3.89 9.59
N GLN A 10 10.34 3.53 8.90
CA GLN A 10 10.74 4.08 7.62
C GLN A 10 10.44 3.12 6.46
N ILE A 11 10.09 1.87 6.76
CA ILE A 11 9.86 0.84 5.76
C ILE A 11 8.36 0.78 5.44
N ASP A 12 8.01 1.17 4.22
CA ASP A 12 6.64 1.14 3.71
C ASP A 12 6.34 -0.07 2.81
N GLY A 13 7.37 -0.80 2.39
CA GLY A 13 7.26 -2.00 1.56
C GLY A 13 8.57 -2.75 1.47
N ILE A 14 8.50 -4.00 1.04
CA ILE A 14 9.67 -4.87 0.87
C ILE A 14 9.67 -5.42 -0.54
N LEU A 15 10.79 -5.24 -1.24
CA LEU A 15 11.08 -5.91 -2.50
C LEU A 15 11.99 -7.12 -2.22
N ILE A 16 11.52 -8.31 -2.53
CA ILE A 16 12.33 -9.51 -2.61
C ILE A 16 12.80 -9.66 -4.04
N THR A 17 14.10 -9.67 -4.27
CA THR A 17 14.65 -9.89 -5.59
C THR A 17 15.53 -11.16 -5.59
N LEU A 18 15.29 -12.00 -6.57
CA LEU A 18 15.98 -13.28 -6.74
C LEU A 18 16.85 -13.23 -7.99
N PRO A 19 18.15 -12.95 -7.85
CA PRO A 19 19.07 -12.95 -8.97
C PRO A 19 19.39 -14.37 -9.47
N ASN A 20 19.17 -15.36 -8.61
CA ASN A 20 19.33 -16.80 -8.86
C ASN A 20 18.45 -17.59 -7.89
N PHE A 21 18.50 -18.90 -7.92
CA PHE A 21 17.89 -19.75 -6.89
C PHE A 21 18.51 -19.41 -5.53
N GLY A 22 17.67 -18.99 -4.56
CA GLY A 22 18.14 -18.52 -3.25
C GLY A 22 17.66 -19.39 -2.10
N ASP A 23 18.11 -19.04 -0.88
CA ASP A 23 17.64 -19.66 0.35
C ASP A 23 16.24 -19.12 0.72
N GLU A 24 15.21 -19.89 0.37
CA GLU A 24 13.81 -19.57 0.63
C GLU A 24 13.47 -19.48 2.13
N ARG A 25 14.16 -20.26 2.95
CA ARG A 25 13.98 -20.25 4.41
C ARG A 25 14.49 -18.96 5.01
N ALA A 26 15.68 -18.52 4.63
CA ALA A 26 16.24 -17.26 5.11
C ALA A 26 15.34 -16.07 4.78
N ILE A 27 14.76 -16.03 3.57
CA ILE A 27 13.81 -14.99 3.16
C ILE A 27 12.56 -15.02 4.05
N SER A 28 11.96 -16.19 4.21
CA SER A 28 10.73 -16.36 4.99
C SER A 28 10.94 -16.03 6.47
N ASP A 29 12.04 -16.48 7.04
CA ASP A 29 12.39 -16.19 8.43
C ASP A 29 12.69 -14.70 8.64
N ALA A 30 13.38 -14.05 7.71
CA ALA A 30 13.64 -12.61 7.80
C ALA A 30 12.32 -11.81 7.84
N LEU A 31 11.33 -12.15 6.99
CA LEU A 31 10.04 -11.47 6.99
C LEU A 31 9.20 -11.77 8.24
N ARG A 32 9.19 -13.03 8.69
CA ARG A 32 8.48 -13.43 9.91
C ARG A 32 9.03 -12.73 11.14
N MET A 33 10.33 -12.72 11.30
CA MET A 33 11.00 -12.07 12.43
C MET A 33 10.83 -10.55 12.40
N ALA A 34 10.89 -9.95 11.20
CA ALA A 34 10.67 -8.52 11.03
C ALA A 34 9.23 -8.11 11.38
N ASN A 35 8.25 -8.94 11.04
CA ASN A 35 6.81 -8.70 11.32
C ASN A 35 6.38 -7.24 11.05
N LEU A 36 6.76 -6.69 9.90
CA LEU A 36 6.48 -5.29 9.54
C LEU A 36 5.06 -5.09 9.05
N ASN A 37 4.42 -6.16 8.57
CA ASN A 37 3.07 -6.12 7.99
C ASN A 37 2.91 -5.07 6.88
N VAL A 38 3.95 -4.88 6.06
CA VAL A 38 3.97 -3.99 4.89
C VAL A 38 3.77 -4.78 3.60
N PRO A 39 3.38 -4.12 2.48
CA PRO A 39 3.36 -4.78 1.18
C PRO A 39 4.69 -5.43 0.83
N VAL A 40 4.63 -6.59 0.18
CA VAL A 40 5.79 -7.35 -0.28
C VAL A 40 5.64 -7.60 -1.77
N LEU A 41 6.66 -7.30 -2.57
CA LEU A 41 6.74 -7.64 -3.99
C LEU A 41 7.83 -8.67 -4.21
N VAL A 42 7.53 -9.76 -4.93
CA VAL A 42 8.50 -10.79 -5.27
C VAL A 42 8.86 -10.71 -6.74
N HIS A 43 10.15 -10.52 -7.00
CA HIS A 43 10.75 -10.36 -8.32
C HIS A 43 11.84 -11.42 -8.54
N ALA A 44 12.02 -11.87 -9.78
CA ALA A 44 13.10 -12.75 -10.18
C ALA A 44 13.75 -12.25 -11.47
N PHE A 45 15.05 -12.49 -11.61
CA PHE A 45 15.81 -12.20 -12.82
C PHE A 45 15.48 -13.23 -13.92
N PRO A 46 15.55 -12.87 -15.20
CA PRO A 46 15.51 -13.84 -16.29
C PRO A 46 16.80 -14.65 -16.32
N ASP A 47 16.71 -15.89 -16.81
CA ASP A 47 17.87 -16.65 -17.18
C ASP A 47 18.54 -16.04 -18.43
N ASP A 48 19.83 -16.29 -18.57
CA ASP A 48 20.58 -15.93 -19.75
C ASP A 48 20.47 -17.11 -20.75
N PRO A 49 19.90 -16.92 -21.98
CA PRO A 49 19.74 -17.99 -22.95
C PRO A 49 21.06 -18.69 -23.33
N ASP A 50 22.18 -17.98 -23.23
CA ASP A 50 23.50 -18.51 -23.56
C ASP A 50 24.16 -19.25 -22.37
N LYS A 51 23.50 -19.23 -21.18
CA LYS A 51 24.02 -19.84 -19.94
C LYS A 51 22.97 -20.72 -19.26
N MET A 52 22.54 -21.75 -20.00
CA MET A 52 21.50 -22.66 -19.51
C MET A 52 22.05 -23.97 -18.94
N GLY A 53 23.36 -24.11 -18.86
CA GLY A 53 24.03 -25.27 -18.25
C GLY A 53 23.70 -25.32 -16.72
N PRO A 54 23.72 -26.53 -16.11
CA PRO A 54 23.38 -26.71 -14.70
C PRO A 54 24.21 -25.85 -13.73
N GLU A 55 25.44 -25.52 -14.10
CA GLU A 55 26.36 -24.73 -13.29
C GLU A 55 26.27 -23.22 -13.55
N GLU A 56 25.62 -22.82 -14.66
CA GLU A 56 25.61 -21.41 -15.09
C GLU A 56 24.25 -20.74 -15.01
N ARG A 57 23.16 -21.54 -15.12
CA ARG A 57 21.81 -21.02 -15.10
C ARG A 57 21.45 -20.41 -13.72
N ARG A 58 20.64 -19.40 -13.73
CA ARG A 58 20.21 -18.70 -12.50
C ARG A 58 19.17 -19.48 -11.72
N ASP A 59 18.28 -20.20 -12.38
CA ASP A 59 17.11 -20.84 -11.79
C ASP A 59 16.25 -19.89 -10.93
N SER A 60 16.28 -18.60 -11.22
CA SER A 60 15.61 -17.55 -10.42
C SER A 60 14.11 -17.74 -10.38
N PHE A 61 13.51 -18.19 -11.49
CA PHE A 61 12.07 -18.44 -11.55
C PHE A 61 11.68 -19.62 -10.65
N CYS A 62 12.47 -20.69 -10.63
CA CYS A 62 12.27 -21.80 -9.71
C CYS A 62 12.36 -21.33 -8.26
N GLY A 63 13.40 -20.53 -7.95
CA GLY A 63 13.54 -19.91 -6.63
C GLY A 63 12.34 -19.03 -6.25
N LYS A 64 11.78 -18.27 -7.21
CA LYS A 64 10.56 -17.45 -6.99
C LYS A 64 9.37 -18.33 -6.61
N ILE A 65 9.17 -19.45 -7.30
CA ILE A 65 8.07 -20.38 -6.97
C ILE A 65 8.23 -20.91 -5.55
N SER A 66 9.43 -21.35 -5.17
CA SER A 66 9.73 -21.85 -3.84
C SER A 66 9.52 -20.78 -2.75
N VAL A 67 10.05 -19.59 -2.93
CA VAL A 67 9.86 -18.47 -2.00
C VAL A 67 8.37 -18.14 -1.83
N CYS A 68 7.64 -18.00 -2.93
CA CYS A 68 6.21 -17.70 -2.89
C CYS A 68 5.40 -18.78 -2.17
N ASN A 69 5.74 -20.06 -2.39
CA ASN A 69 5.11 -21.17 -1.67
C ASN A 69 5.34 -21.07 -0.16
N ASN A 70 6.58 -20.80 0.27
CA ASN A 70 6.91 -20.63 1.68
C ASN A 70 6.18 -19.44 2.30
N LEU A 71 6.21 -18.28 1.65
CA LEU A 71 5.51 -17.08 2.12
C LEU A 71 4.02 -17.37 2.30
N ARG A 72 3.39 -18.06 1.35
CA ARG A 72 1.98 -18.45 1.44
C ARG A 72 1.70 -19.36 2.63
N GLN A 73 2.55 -20.38 2.86
CA GLN A 73 2.40 -21.31 3.98
C GLN A 73 2.54 -20.60 5.34
N TYR A 74 3.38 -19.58 5.42
CA TYR A 74 3.52 -18.75 6.62
C TYR A 74 2.49 -17.63 6.74
N GLY A 75 1.51 -17.55 5.83
CA GLY A 75 0.47 -16.52 5.84
C GLY A 75 0.96 -15.11 5.50
N ILE A 76 2.14 -14.98 4.91
CA ILE A 76 2.70 -13.70 4.47
C ILE A 76 2.11 -13.34 3.11
N ARG A 77 1.43 -12.20 3.05
CA ARG A 77 0.85 -11.68 1.80
C ARG A 77 1.95 -11.07 0.93
N PHE A 78 1.89 -11.35 -0.36
CA PHE A 78 2.82 -10.79 -1.34
C PHE A 78 2.13 -10.53 -2.67
N SER A 79 2.74 -9.68 -3.48
CA SER A 79 2.39 -9.42 -4.88
C SER A 79 3.50 -9.96 -5.78
N LEU A 80 3.15 -10.21 -7.03
CA LEU A 80 4.08 -10.65 -8.07
C LEU A 80 4.19 -9.57 -9.14
N THR A 81 5.32 -9.53 -9.82
CA THR A 81 5.46 -8.83 -11.09
C THR A 81 4.58 -9.47 -12.16
N GLN A 82 4.08 -8.68 -13.10
CA GLN A 82 3.19 -9.16 -14.16
C GLN A 82 3.83 -10.29 -15.01
N LYS A 83 5.11 -10.15 -15.34
CA LYS A 83 5.90 -11.23 -15.94
C LYS A 83 6.60 -12.03 -14.83
N HIS A 84 6.81 -13.32 -15.04
CA HIS A 84 7.46 -14.19 -14.05
C HIS A 84 8.88 -13.74 -13.73
N THR A 85 9.61 -13.32 -14.74
CA THR A 85 10.97 -12.78 -14.61
C THR A 85 11.07 -11.46 -15.37
N LEU A 86 11.87 -10.54 -14.87
CA LEU A 86 12.14 -9.24 -15.48
C LEU A 86 13.60 -8.86 -15.25
N ALA A 87 14.25 -8.32 -16.27
CA ALA A 87 15.56 -7.73 -16.09
C ALA A 87 15.44 -6.44 -15.24
N PRO A 88 16.27 -6.23 -14.22
CA PRO A 88 16.21 -5.04 -13.37
C PRO A 88 16.36 -3.71 -14.13
N SER A 89 17.06 -3.76 -15.26
CA SER A 89 17.26 -2.59 -16.13
C SER A 89 16.09 -2.32 -17.08
N SER A 90 15.11 -3.23 -17.16
CA SER A 90 14.01 -3.11 -18.11
C SER A 90 13.04 -1.97 -17.74
N PRO A 91 12.44 -1.32 -18.75
CA PRO A 91 11.38 -0.35 -18.52
C PRO A 91 10.17 -0.93 -17.78
N GLU A 92 9.83 -2.19 -18.07
CA GLU A 92 8.73 -2.92 -17.45
C GLU A 92 8.97 -3.08 -15.93
N PHE A 93 10.19 -3.47 -15.52
CA PHE A 93 10.49 -3.58 -14.10
C PHE A 93 10.42 -2.23 -13.38
N ARG A 94 10.84 -1.14 -14.04
CA ARG A 94 10.69 0.22 -13.50
C ARG A 94 9.21 0.57 -13.28
N GLN A 95 8.35 0.22 -14.23
CA GLN A 95 6.91 0.43 -14.10
C GLN A 95 6.30 -0.39 -12.95
N GLU A 96 6.71 -1.64 -12.78
CA GLU A 96 6.31 -2.49 -11.64
C GLU A 96 6.71 -1.86 -10.30
N LEU A 97 7.94 -1.33 -10.20
CA LEU A 97 8.39 -0.65 -8.98
C LEU A 97 7.61 0.63 -8.70
N GLN A 98 7.27 1.41 -9.73
CA GLN A 98 6.44 2.61 -9.57
C GLN A 98 5.04 2.26 -9.07
N SER A 99 4.43 1.22 -9.63
CA SER A 99 3.12 0.70 -9.21
C SER A 99 3.18 0.18 -7.78
N PHE A 100 4.20 -0.59 -7.44
CA PHE A 100 4.40 -1.10 -6.08
C PHE A 100 4.60 0.03 -5.07
N ALA A 101 5.40 1.04 -5.40
CA ALA A 101 5.58 2.22 -4.56
C ALA A 101 4.27 2.99 -4.35
N ALA A 102 3.40 3.04 -5.36
CA ALA A 102 2.07 3.63 -5.23
C ALA A 102 1.20 2.82 -4.24
N VAL A 103 1.22 1.49 -4.33
CA VAL A 103 0.53 0.61 -3.36
C VAL A 103 1.05 0.84 -1.94
N CYS A 104 2.36 0.93 -1.75
CA CYS A 104 2.97 1.20 -0.44
C CYS A 104 2.48 2.54 0.14
N ARG A 105 2.44 3.61 -0.67
CA ARG A 105 1.91 4.92 -0.25
C ARG A 105 0.45 4.85 0.17
N VAL A 106 -0.39 4.16 -0.61
CA VAL A 106 -1.82 3.98 -0.28
C VAL A 106 -1.99 3.22 1.03
N VAL A 107 -1.30 2.09 1.18
CA VAL A 107 -1.38 1.27 2.41
C VAL A 107 -0.91 2.07 3.62
N ARG A 108 0.19 2.82 3.49
CA ARG A 108 0.67 3.70 4.55
C ARG A 108 -0.34 4.78 4.91
N GLY A 109 -0.93 5.45 3.89
CA GLY A 109 -1.90 6.53 4.10
C GLY A 109 -3.20 6.07 4.74
N LEU A 110 -3.62 4.82 4.48
CA LEU A 110 -4.82 4.24 5.09
C LEU A 110 -4.58 3.76 6.54
N ARG A 111 -3.34 3.45 6.90
CA ARG A 111 -3.03 3.08 8.28
C ARG A 111 -3.19 4.28 9.22
N GLY A 112 -4.06 4.15 10.19
CA GLY A 112 -4.39 5.23 11.11
C GLY A 112 -5.19 6.36 10.47
N ALA A 113 -5.81 6.14 9.31
CA ALA A 113 -6.70 7.11 8.68
C ALA A 113 -7.93 7.36 9.56
N ARG A 114 -8.33 8.63 9.65
CA ARG A 114 -9.54 9.06 10.35
C ARG A 114 -10.52 9.61 9.33
N ILE A 115 -11.73 9.08 9.31
CA ILE A 115 -12.80 9.49 8.41
C ILE A 115 -13.84 10.27 9.21
N GLY A 116 -14.04 11.54 8.89
CA GLY A 116 -15.12 12.32 9.47
C GLY A 116 -16.47 11.94 8.84
N ALA A 117 -17.43 11.54 9.67
CA ALA A 117 -18.81 11.29 9.25
C ALA A 117 -19.69 12.43 9.72
N LEU A 118 -20.08 13.33 8.81
CA LEU A 118 -20.88 14.50 9.15
C LEU A 118 -22.37 14.14 9.22
N GLY A 119 -22.99 14.38 10.37
CA GLY A 119 -24.40 14.16 10.61
C GLY A 119 -24.82 12.71 10.78
N ALA A 120 -26.12 12.49 10.94
CA ALA A 120 -26.69 11.17 11.15
C ALA A 120 -26.91 10.41 9.83
N ARG A 121 -26.77 9.09 9.90
CA ARG A 121 -27.10 8.20 8.79
C ARG A 121 -28.63 8.02 8.71
N PRO A 122 -29.31 8.44 7.62
CA PRO A 122 -30.76 8.29 7.49
C PRO A 122 -31.16 6.80 7.57
N ALA A 123 -32.27 6.52 8.27
CA ALA A 123 -32.69 5.15 8.55
C ALA A 123 -32.97 4.32 7.29
N LYS A 124 -33.51 4.95 6.26
CA LYS A 124 -33.92 4.28 5.01
C LYS A 124 -32.80 4.17 3.96
N PHE A 125 -31.62 4.75 4.19
CA PHE A 125 -30.49 4.71 3.25
C PHE A 125 -29.48 3.62 3.65
N ASN A 126 -29.70 2.41 3.15
CA ASN A 126 -28.80 1.30 3.42
C ASN A 126 -27.41 1.45 2.77
N THR A 127 -27.30 2.16 1.66
CA THR A 127 -26.03 2.47 0.99
C THR A 127 -25.06 3.27 1.87
N MET A 128 -25.58 3.96 2.88
CA MET A 128 -24.77 4.69 3.87
C MET A 128 -24.25 3.80 5.02
N ARG A 129 -24.60 2.52 4.99
CA ARG A 129 -24.18 1.59 6.02
C ARG A 129 -22.85 0.96 5.65
N TYR A 130 -21.98 0.79 6.64
CA TYR A 130 -20.68 0.14 6.50
C TYR A 130 -20.33 -0.57 7.80
N ASN A 131 -19.35 -1.46 7.73
CA ASN A 131 -18.88 -2.20 8.90
C ASN A 131 -17.70 -1.47 9.55
N GLU A 132 -17.97 -0.73 10.61
CA GLU A 132 -16.95 0.02 11.37
C GLU A 132 -15.86 -0.91 11.94
N LYS A 133 -16.23 -2.09 12.42
CA LYS A 133 -15.27 -3.08 12.94
C LYS A 133 -14.31 -3.59 11.87
N LEU A 134 -14.75 -3.65 10.62
CA LEU A 134 -13.88 -3.99 9.50
C LEU A 134 -12.85 -2.88 9.24
N LEU A 135 -13.26 -1.62 9.30
CA LEU A 135 -12.35 -0.46 9.17
C LEU A 135 -11.34 -0.43 10.32
N GLU A 136 -11.80 -0.59 11.56
CA GLU A 136 -10.94 -0.64 12.74
C GLU A 136 -9.86 -1.74 12.66
N ARG A 137 -10.18 -2.92 12.12
CA ARG A 137 -9.20 -4.00 11.88
C ARG A 137 -8.06 -3.59 10.96
N HIS A 138 -8.31 -2.61 10.10
CA HIS A 138 -7.32 -2.05 9.18
C HIS A 138 -6.69 -0.74 9.68
N GLY A 139 -6.99 -0.37 10.93
CA GLY A 139 -6.46 0.85 11.56
C GLY A 139 -7.15 2.14 11.12
N ILE A 140 -8.35 2.04 10.53
CA ILE A 140 -9.14 3.18 10.08
C ILE A 140 -10.24 3.45 11.10
N SER A 141 -10.32 4.66 11.65
CA SER A 141 -11.41 5.08 12.53
C SER A 141 -12.42 5.96 11.81
N VAL A 142 -13.65 5.92 12.27
CA VAL A 142 -14.71 6.83 11.81
C VAL A 142 -15.14 7.69 13.00
N GLU A 143 -15.02 9.00 12.80
CA GLU A 143 -15.32 10.02 13.80
C GLU A 143 -16.65 10.70 13.44
N PRO A 144 -17.76 10.40 14.11
CA PRO A 144 -19.01 11.10 13.86
C PRO A 144 -18.92 12.55 14.39
N LEU A 145 -19.30 13.49 13.55
CA LEU A 145 -19.40 14.90 13.86
C LEU A 145 -20.86 15.33 13.78
N ASP A 146 -21.36 16.00 14.80
CA ASP A 146 -22.72 16.53 14.79
C ASP A 146 -22.83 17.73 13.84
N LEU A 147 -23.97 17.81 13.13
CA LEU A 147 -24.22 18.94 12.21
C LEU A 147 -24.28 20.28 12.93
N SER A 148 -24.68 20.30 14.21
CA SER A 148 -24.70 21.54 15.01
C SER A 148 -23.31 22.13 15.18
N GLU A 149 -22.26 21.29 15.25
CA GLU A 149 -20.87 21.78 15.32
C GLU A 149 -20.47 22.44 14.00
N VAL A 150 -20.86 21.85 12.87
CA VAL A 150 -20.57 22.38 11.53
C VAL A 150 -21.30 23.70 11.31
N PHE A 151 -22.59 23.75 11.62
CA PHE A 151 -23.38 24.98 11.49
C PHE A 151 -22.90 26.07 12.42
N GLY A 152 -22.60 25.73 13.68
CA GLY A 152 -22.03 26.69 14.62
C GLY A 152 -20.67 27.25 14.22
N GLN A 153 -19.86 26.50 13.48
CA GLN A 153 -18.63 27.01 12.88
C GLN A 153 -18.95 27.94 11.68
N ALA A 154 -19.86 27.52 10.81
CA ALA A 154 -20.24 28.31 9.64
C ALA A 154 -20.82 29.67 10.05
N GLU A 155 -21.68 29.73 11.08
CA GLU A 155 -22.25 30.97 11.60
C GLU A 155 -21.22 31.96 12.17
N ARG A 156 -20.04 31.47 12.57
CA ARG A 156 -18.95 32.32 13.07
C ARG A 156 -18.10 32.95 11.94
N LEU A 157 -18.21 32.42 10.75
CA LEU A 157 -17.46 32.92 9.60
C LEU A 157 -18.19 34.10 8.97
N SER A 158 -17.46 35.16 8.65
CA SER A 158 -17.99 36.29 7.88
C SER A 158 -17.78 36.01 6.38
N ASP A 159 -18.77 36.38 5.58
CA ASP A 159 -18.65 36.32 4.12
C ASP A 159 -17.46 37.12 3.59
N ALA A 160 -17.09 38.20 4.28
CA ALA A 160 -15.95 39.03 3.93
C ALA A 160 -14.58 38.44 4.35
N GLU A 161 -14.57 37.32 5.05
CA GLU A 161 -13.33 36.72 5.56
C GLU A 161 -12.42 36.26 4.40
N PRO A 162 -11.13 36.58 4.42
CA PRO A 162 -10.23 36.24 3.31
C PRO A 162 -10.23 34.74 2.95
N ALA A 163 -10.33 33.86 3.94
CA ALA A 163 -10.38 32.41 3.73
C ALA A 163 -11.67 31.99 2.99
N VAL A 164 -12.81 32.59 3.34
CA VAL A 164 -14.11 32.34 2.67
C VAL A 164 -14.06 32.83 1.23
N GLN A 165 -13.56 34.04 0.99
CA GLN A 165 -13.46 34.59 -0.35
C GLN A 165 -12.47 33.82 -1.23
N ALA A 166 -11.35 33.38 -0.69
CA ALA A 166 -10.39 32.54 -1.42
C ALA A 166 -11.02 31.21 -1.86
N LYS A 167 -11.76 30.55 -0.93
CA LYS A 167 -12.45 29.28 -1.25
C LYS A 167 -13.56 29.48 -2.27
N LEU A 168 -14.31 30.57 -2.19
CA LEU A 168 -15.33 30.91 -3.17
C LEU A 168 -14.75 31.14 -4.56
N ALA A 169 -13.61 31.82 -4.66
CA ALA A 169 -12.92 32.02 -5.91
C ALA A 169 -12.41 30.69 -6.52
N GLU A 170 -11.86 29.81 -5.69
CA GLU A 170 -11.45 28.46 -6.10
C GLU A 170 -12.63 27.63 -6.66
N LEU A 171 -13.78 27.66 -5.98
CA LEU A 171 -14.98 26.95 -6.43
C LEU A 171 -15.50 27.51 -7.76
N LYS A 172 -15.54 28.84 -7.92
CA LYS A 172 -15.96 29.48 -9.19
C LYS A 172 -15.00 29.19 -10.34
N ALA A 173 -13.73 29.04 -10.08
CA ALA A 173 -12.73 28.67 -11.09
C ALA A 173 -12.87 27.19 -11.52
N TYR A 174 -13.24 26.32 -10.58
CA TYR A 174 -13.45 24.88 -10.84
C TYR A 174 -14.72 24.58 -11.61
N VAL A 175 -15.82 25.28 -11.33
CA VAL A 175 -17.11 25.16 -12.01
C VAL A 175 -17.48 26.51 -12.59
N PRO A 176 -17.02 26.83 -13.81
CA PRO A 176 -17.44 28.06 -14.48
C PRO A 176 -18.96 28.05 -14.67
N ALA A 177 -19.61 29.11 -14.22
CA ALA A 177 -21.05 29.32 -14.34
C ALA A 177 -21.44 29.61 -15.80
#